data_5b1187c80b13c0551395025bc97cdf52
#
_entry.id   5b1187c80b13c0551395025bc97cdf52
#
_cell.length_a   1.000
_cell.length_b   1.000
_cell.length_c   1.000
_cell.angle_alpha   90.00
_cell.angle_beta   90.00
_cell.angle_gamma   90.00
#
_symmetry.space_group_name_H-M   'P 1'
#
loop_
_entity.id
_entity.type
_entity.pdbx_description
1 polymer ?
#
loop_
_entity_poly.entity_id
_entity_poly.type
_entity_poly.pdbx_seq_one_letter_code
_entity_poly.pdbx_strand_id
1 'polypeptide(L)'
;MDLYKYIEGEELFDGHYRLIKLLSEEGGTADVWLAENYESVDTTFSEENDDIIKVEGTGVLVAIKIYRPKNALDVEGEQSFRQEFKTIFNCHHANLIPTTDYSICDGMPYLVMPFCKNGSVEKLAGKLTSPDDIWKFIFDTASGLEYLHACTPQIIHQDIKPGNILVDINGNYCITDFGISIKSGIKDNQYLDNESCGTTIYMPPERFDEKYVADASSDIWALGATIYELINGDVPFGSDGGNAQKKQKQVPSLNHDVPKAIRTLVYSCLNVDPTKRPSAHKIAELARNKGKKPLKSLILLLVVVVLCSVGILVWALSKPSVTSTEPFLLYYNSGDSIILVQKQEARTESCLNYERTFERLAEAQKKFSSALKCDTKNTLKRDSASIKIKQIENLFPLLEIYKGAIDTLNLVTEDDAPIQVEIYQEKRNKISDELIQKIFNL
;
A
#
# COMPACT_ATOMS: atom_id res chain seq x y z
N MET A 1 -6.02 -26.78 22.40
CA MET A 1 -6.57 -27.48 21.23
C MET A 1 -5.42 -28.08 20.46
N ASP A 2 -5.59 -29.30 19.97
CA ASP A 2 -4.52 -30.02 19.26
C ASP A 2 -4.61 -29.73 17.75
N LEU A 3 -3.73 -28.86 17.24
CA LEU A 3 -3.64 -28.56 15.81
C LEU A 3 -3.01 -29.72 15.01
N TYR A 4 -2.41 -30.72 15.69
CA TYR A 4 -1.74 -31.84 15.03
C TYR A 4 -2.70 -32.67 14.17
N LYS A 5 -4.00 -32.73 14.51
CA LYS A 5 -5.02 -33.41 13.70
C LYS A 5 -5.13 -32.87 12.27
N TYR A 6 -4.75 -31.58 12.06
CA TYR A 6 -4.78 -30.92 10.74
C TYR A 6 -3.46 -31.01 9.97
N ILE A 7 -2.40 -31.56 10.57
CA ILE A 7 -1.09 -31.74 9.96
C ILE A 7 -0.95 -33.16 9.38
N GLU A 8 -1.20 -34.17 10.22
CA GLU A 8 -1.00 -35.58 9.87
C GLU A 8 -2.31 -36.32 9.58
N GLY A 9 -3.45 -35.68 9.88
CA GLY A 9 -4.78 -36.28 9.76
C GLY A 9 -5.40 -36.14 8.39
N GLU A 10 -6.53 -36.82 8.21
CA GLU A 10 -7.41 -36.69 7.04
C GLU A 10 -8.23 -35.39 7.09
N GLU A 11 -8.29 -34.72 8.26
CA GLU A 11 -9.08 -33.50 8.47
C GLU A 11 -8.35 -32.28 7.91
N LEU A 12 -9.12 -31.43 7.21
CA LEU A 12 -8.66 -30.11 6.76
C LEU A 12 -9.07 -29.06 7.79
N PHE A 13 -8.17 -28.10 8.05
CA PHE A 13 -8.48 -26.94 8.87
C PHE A 13 -9.56 -26.09 8.16
N ASP A 14 -10.65 -25.85 8.86
CA ASP A 14 -11.88 -25.23 8.35
C ASP A 14 -12.40 -25.83 7.03
N GLY A 15 -12.14 -27.12 6.79
CA GLY A 15 -12.56 -27.84 5.59
C GLY A 15 -11.81 -27.48 4.29
N HIS A 16 -10.88 -26.53 4.35
CA HIS A 16 -10.23 -25.98 3.15
C HIS A 16 -8.70 -26.00 3.17
N TYR A 17 -8.07 -26.07 4.34
CA TYR A 17 -6.62 -25.89 4.43
C TYR A 17 -5.92 -27.08 5.08
N ARG A 18 -4.90 -27.60 4.45
CA ARG A 18 -3.97 -28.56 5.06
C ARG A 18 -2.78 -27.82 5.65
N LEU A 19 -2.65 -27.87 6.95
CA LEU A 19 -1.48 -27.30 7.63
C LEU A 19 -0.25 -28.15 7.32
N ILE A 20 0.83 -27.51 6.87
CA ILE A 20 2.06 -28.21 6.44
C ILE A 20 3.16 -28.02 7.49
N LYS A 21 3.39 -26.78 7.91
CA LYS A 21 4.54 -26.43 8.73
C LYS A 21 4.29 -25.16 9.51
N LEU A 22 4.67 -25.16 10.78
CA LEU A 22 4.72 -23.94 11.60
C LEU A 22 5.83 -23.00 11.06
N LEU A 23 5.49 -21.76 10.76
CA LEU A 23 6.40 -20.73 10.26
C LEU A 23 6.90 -19.85 11.40
N SER A 24 6.05 -19.44 12.33
CA SER A 24 6.41 -18.67 13.51
C SER A 24 5.39 -18.84 14.64
N GLU A 25 5.86 -18.67 15.88
CA GLU A 25 5.06 -18.57 17.10
C GLU A 25 5.13 -17.13 17.60
N GLU A 26 3.98 -16.47 17.72
CA GLU A 26 3.93 -15.08 18.21
C GLU A 26 3.51 -15.03 19.66
N GLY A 27 4.51 -15.10 20.56
CA GLY A 27 4.34 -14.82 21.99
C GLY A 27 3.20 -15.56 22.70
N GLY A 28 2.81 -16.75 22.20
CA GLY A 28 1.72 -17.56 22.74
C GLY A 28 0.30 -17.06 22.43
N THR A 29 0.14 -16.01 21.63
CA THR A 29 -1.17 -15.45 21.25
C THR A 29 -1.63 -15.85 19.85
N ALA A 30 -0.70 -16.16 18.95
CA ALA A 30 -0.98 -16.63 17.60
C ALA A 30 0.14 -17.50 17.07
N ASP A 31 -0.20 -18.39 16.13
CA ASP A 31 0.73 -19.18 15.34
C ASP A 31 0.55 -18.87 13.86
N VAL A 32 1.64 -18.79 13.13
CA VAL A 32 1.60 -18.67 11.67
C VAL A 32 2.01 -19.99 11.04
N TRP A 33 1.11 -20.55 10.25
CA TRP A 33 1.30 -21.83 9.57
C TRP A 33 1.42 -21.67 8.07
N LEU A 34 2.34 -22.42 7.46
CA LEU A 34 2.28 -22.72 6.04
C LEU A 34 1.17 -23.75 5.81
N ALA A 35 0.28 -23.46 4.89
CA ALA A 35 -0.79 -24.37 4.50
C ALA A 35 -0.95 -24.45 2.98
N GLU A 36 -1.57 -25.51 2.52
CA GLU A 36 -2.02 -25.67 1.14
C GLU A 36 -3.54 -25.53 1.10
N ASN A 37 -4.03 -24.79 0.13
CA ASN A 37 -5.47 -24.67 -0.11
C ASN A 37 -6.00 -25.92 -0.82
N TYR A 38 -7.16 -26.41 -0.38
CA TYR A 38 -7.88 -27.57 -0.93
C TYR A 38 -9.26 -27.11 -1.41
N GLU A 39 -9.67 -27.63 -2.54
CA GLU A 39 -10.99 -27.38 -3.10
C GLU A 39 -11.80 -28.70 -3.21
N SER A 40 -13.10 -28.60 -3.01
CA SER A 40 -14.01 -29.71 -3.29
C SER A 40 -14.19 -29.84 -4.79
N VAL A 41 -13.79 -30.99 -5.35
CA VAL A 41 -14.00 -31.30 -6.76
C VAL A 41 -15.25 -32.14 -6.88
N ASP A 42 -16.30 -31.60 -7.51
CA ASP A 42 -17.50 -32.39 -7.87
C ASP A 42 -17.11 -33.47 -8.90
N THR A 43 -16.95 -34.68 -8.46
CA THR A 43 -16.79 -35.79 -9.36
C THR A 43 -18.15 -36.25 -9.86
N THR A 44 -18.58 -35.69 -11.00
CA THR A 44 -19.55 -36.18 -11.99
C THR A 44 -20.70 -37.08 -11.49
N PHE A 45 -21.90 -36.59 -11.80
CA PHE A 45 -23.19 -37.34 -11.83
C PHE A 45 -23.00 -38.80 -12.27
N SER A 46 -23.09 -39.71 -11.33
CA SER A 46 -23.51 -41.10 -11.56
C SER A 46 -24.76 -41.33 -10.76
N GLU A 47 -25.82 -41.76 -11.43
CA GLU A 47 -27.19 -41.93 -10.89
C GLU A 47 -27.35 -43.02 -9.79
N GLU A 48 -26.26 -43.60 -9.31
CA GLU A 48 -26.31 -44.66 -8.30
C GLU A 48 -25.14 -44.51 -7.29
N ASN A 49 -25.27 -43.76 -6.28
CA ASN A 49 -24.59 -43.78 -4.98
C ASN A 49 -24.05 -42.40 -4.54
N ASP A 50 -24.29 -42.13 -3.26
CA ASP A 50 -23.73 -41.09 -2.40
C ASP A 50 -22.65 -40.23 -3.04
N ASP A 51 -22.90 -38.94 -3.18
CA ASP A 51 -21.97 -37.91 -3.70
C ASP A 51 -20.64 -38.00 -2.93
N ILE A 52 -19.66 -38.70 -3.48
CA ILE A 52 -18.28 -38.66 -2.94
C ILE A 52 -17.68 -37.34 -3.38
N ILE A 53 -17.75 -36.33 -2.53
CA ILE A 53 -17.02 -35.08 -2.68
C ILE A 53 -15.55 -35.44 -2.50
N LYS A 54 -14.77 -35.44 -3.59
CA LYS A 54 -13.33 -35.59 -3.55
C LYS A 54 -12.71 -34.24 -3.31
N VAL A 55 -11.90 -34.10 -2.28
CA VAL A 55 -11.16 -32.88 -1.97
C VAL A 55 -9.74 -33.02 -2.48
N GLU A 56 -9.31 -32.12 -3.36
CA GLU A 56 -7.96 -32.16 -3.94
C GLU A 56 -7.18 -30.89 -3.59
N GLY A 57 -5.85 -31.04 -3.38
CA GLY A 57 -4.96 -29.92 -3.17
C GLY A 57 -4.81 -29.08 -4.44
N THR A 58 -4.95 -27.77 -4.31
CA THR A 58 -4.82 -26.81 -5.44
C THR A 58 -3.38 -26.53 -5.81
N GLY A 59 -2.40 -26.92 -4.99
CA GLY A 59 -1.01 -26.50 -5.09
C GLY A 59 -0.75 -25.06 -4.68
N VAL A 60 -1.79 -24.33 -4.24
CA VAL A 60 -1.68 -22.94 -3.78
C VAL A 60 -1.26 -22.93 -2.32
N LEU A 61 -0.06 -22.39 -2.06
CA LEU A 61 0.46 -22.23 -0.70
C LEU A 61 0.03 -20.88 -0.12
N VAL A 62 -0.46 -20.93 1.10
CA VAL A 62 -0.90 -19.78 1.89
C VAL A 62 -0.23 -19.76 3.26
N ALA A 63 -0.19 -18.62 3.90
CA ALA A 63 0.15 -18.47 5.31
C ALA A 63 -1.15 -18.25 6.09
N ILE A 64 -1.36 -19.05 7.14
CA ILE A 64 -2.53 -18.94 8.01
C ILE A 64 -2.06 -18.53 9.40
N LYS A 65 -2.52 -17.35 9.85
CA LYS A 65 -2.30 -16.88 11.21
C LYS A 65 -3.50 -17.27 12.08
N ILE A 66 -3.28 -18.19 13.00
CA ILE A 66 -4.30 -18.74 13.90
C ILE A 66 -4.13 -18.09 15.27
N TYR A 67 -5.15 -17.39 15.74
CA TYR A 67 -5.15 -16.76 17.07
C TYR A 67 -5.58 -17.74 18.12
N ARG A 68 -4.90 -17.71 19.28
CA ARG A 68 -5.20 -18.52 20.45
C ARG A 68 -5.72 -17.63 21.57
N PRO A 69 -7.02 -17.32 21.62
CA PRO A 69 -7.56 -16.54 22.72
C PRO A 69 -7.41 -17.31 24.03
N LYS A 70 -7.06 -16.62 25.12
CA LYS A 70 -6.94 -17.20 26.47
C LYS A 70 -8.25 -17.83 26.94
N ASN A 71 -9.39 -17.28 26.51
CA ASN A 71 -10.73 -17.80 26.74
C ASN A 71 -11.41 -17.94 25.36
N ALA A 72 -12.33 -18.92 25.24
CA ALA A 72 -13.14 -19.03 24.04
C ALA A 72 -13.87 -17.72 23.79
N LEU A 73 -13.92 -17.27 22.53
CA LEU A 73 -14.64 -16.07 22.17
C LEU A 73 -16.12 -16.27 22.45
N ASP A 74 -16.73 -15.30 23.13
CA ASP A 74 -18.18 -15.17 23.20
C ASP A 74 -18.72 -14.50 21.94
N VAL A 75 -20.04 -14.36 21.84
CA VAL A 75 -20.70 -13.76 20.67
C VAL A 75 -20.22 -12.32 20.40
N GLU A 76 -19.96 -11.54 21.47
CA GLU A 76 -19.46 -10.16 21.35
C GLU A 76 -18.00 -10.17 20.86
N GLY A 77 -17.18 -11.10 21.35
CA GLY A 77 -15.80 -11.29 20.90
C GLY A 77 -15.72 -11.66 19.44
N GLU A 78 -16.57 -12.57 18.96
CA GLU A 78 -16.65 -12.95 17.55
C GLU A 78 -17.09 -11.77 16.66
N GLN A 79 -18.11 -11.02 17.07
CA GLN A 79 -18.55 -9.85 16.31
C GLN A 79 -17.46 -8.78 16.25
N SER A 80 -16.77 -8.55 17.38
CA SER A 80 -15.64 -7.60 17.45
C SER A 80 -14.52 -8.02 16.51
N PHE A 81 -14.14 -9.29 16.51
CA PHE A 81 -13.15 -9.87 15.60
C PHE A 81 -13.55 -9.62 14.14
N ARG A 82 -14.77 -10.03 13.74
CA ARG A 82 -15.25 -9.86 12.37
C ARG A 82 -15.26 -8.40 11.92
N GLN A 83 -15.67 -7.49 12.80
CA GLN A 83 -15.69 -6.06 12.48
C GLN A 83 -14.26 -5.47 12.33
N GLU A 84 -13.32 -5.93 13.14
CA GLU A 84 -11.92 -5.52 13.06
C GLU A 84 -11.28 -6.02 11.76
N PHE A 85 -11.49 -7.29 11.44
CA PHE A 85 -10.95 -7.88 10.22
C PHE A 85 -11.58 -7.34 8.93
N LYS A 86 -12.84 -6.95 8.95
CA LYS A 86 -13.47 -6.26 7.81
C LYS A 86 -12.73 -4.98 7.41
N THR A 87 -12.15 -4.28 8.38
CA THR A 87 -11.35 -3.07 8.11
C THR A 87 -10.02 -3.43 7.44
N ILE A 88 -9.35 -4.47 7.93
CA ILE A 88 -8.06 -4.94 7.40
C ILE A 88 -8.21 -5.54 6.01
N PHE A 89 -9.25 -6.34 5.82
CA PHE A 89 -9.57 -6.99 4.55
C PHE A 89 -9.71 -5.99 3.39
N ASN A 90 -10.13 -4.75 3.69
CA ASN A 90 -10.25 -3.69 2.70
C ASN A 90 -8.95 -2.90 2.46
N CYS A 91 -7.86 -3.24 3.16
CA CYS A 91 -6.57 -2.57 2.96
C CYS A 91 -5.80 -3.21 1.81
N HIS A 92 -5.80 -2.55 0.66
CA HIS A 92 -5.09 -3.02 -0.53
C HIS A 92 -4.01 -2.02 -0.93
N HIS A 93 -2.75 -2.43 -0.81
CA HIS A 93 -1.60 -1.63 -1.25
C HIS A 93 -0.44 -2.54 -1.65
N ALA A 94 0.35 -2.13 -2.64
CA ALA A 94 1.47 -2.94 -3.16
C ALA A 94 2.53 -3.31 -2.10
N ASN A 95 2.63 -2.53 -1.03
CA ASN A 95 3.58 -2.75 0.06
C ASN A 95 2.90 -3.21 1.36
N LEU A 96 1.72 -3.81 1.27
CA LEU A 96 1.03 -4.50 2.36
C LEU A 96 0.74 -5.94 1.93
N ILE A 97 0.89 -6.88 2.85
CA ILE A 97 0.44 -8.25 2.61
C ILE A 97 -1.09 -8.26 2.75
N PRO A 98 -1.85 -8.58 1.68
CA PRO A 98 -3.30 -8.60 1.77
C PRO A 98 -3.77 -9.79 2.61
N THR A 99 -4.85 -9.62 3.37
CA THR A 99 -5.62 -10.74 3.91
C THR A 99 -6.57 -11.21 2.82
N THR A 100 -6.50 -12.47 2.43
CA THR A 100 -7.32 -13.06 1.37
C THR A 100 -8.59 -13.70 1.90
N ASP A 101 -8.55 -14.15 3.16
CA ASP A 101 -9.69 -14.73 3.84
C ASP A 101 -9.55 -14.61 5.36
N TYR A 102 -10.67 -14.72 6.10
CA TYR A 102 -10.68 -14.78 7.56
C TYR A 102 -11.93 -15.51 8.05
N SER A 103 -11.78 -16.35 9.08
CA SER A 103 -12.91 -17.07 9.67
C SER A 103 -12.58 -17.50 11.10
N ILE A 104 -13.44 -18.34 11.68
CA ILE A 104 -13.27 -18.92 13.00
C ILE A 104 -13.45 -20.43 12.87
N CYS A 105 -12.40 -21.20 13.12
CA CYS A 105 -12.40 -22.64 13.13
C CYS A 105 -12.21 -23.14 14.55
N ASP A 106 -13.12 -23.99 15.04
CA ASP A 106 -13.09 -24.54 16.41
C ASP A 106 -12.91 -23.48 17.52
N GLY A 107 -13.54 -22.30 17.34
CA GLY A 107 -13.43 -21.17 18.28
C GLY A 107 -12.10 -20.38 18.17
N MET A 108 -11.25 -20.73 17.22
CA MET A 108 -10.00 -20.02 16.94
C MET A 108 -10.18 -19.10 15.72
N PRO A 109 -10.09 -17.80 15.90
CA PRO A 109 -10.03 -16.87 14.77
C PRO A 109 -8.76 -17.09 13.96
N TYR A 110 -8.85 -16.97 12.65
CA TYR A 110 -7.68 -17.06 11.78
C TYR A 110 -7.77 -16.12 10.59
N LEU A 111 -6.60 -15.84 10.01
CA LEU A 111 -6.41 -15.06 8.79
C LEU A 111 -5.66 -15.88 7.77
N VAL A 112 -6.03 -15.71 6.51
CA VAL A 112 -5.30 -16.29 5.37
C VAL A 112 -4.62 -15.18 4.59
N MET A 113 -3.35 -15.41 4.25
CA MET A 113 -2.50 -14.47 3.52
C MET A 113 -1.70 -15.22 2.45
N PRO A 114 -1.27 -14.55 1.37
CA PRO A 114 -0.31 -15.14 0.44
C PRO A 114 0.98 -15.57 1.15
N PHE A 115 1.46 -16.76 0.85
CA PHE A 115 2.74 -17.23 1.38
C PHE A 115 3.91 -16.52 0.71
N CYS A 116 4.67 -15.74 1.46
CA CYS A 116 5.88 -15.09 1.00
C CYS A 116 7.08 -16.02 1.12
N LYS A 117 7.42 -16.74 0.04
CA LYS A 117 8.53 -17.70 -0.01
C LYS A 117 9.87 -17.08 0.38
N ASN A 118 10.08 -15.81 0.11
CA ASN A 118 11.32 -15.11 0.42
C ASN A 118 11.44 -14.78 1.93
N GLY A 119 10.38 -14.94 2.72
CA GLY A 119 10.35 -14.71 4.16
C GLY A 119 10.50 -13.25 4.56
N SER A 120 10.83 -13.01 5.83
CA SER A 120 11.01 -11.67 6.40
C SER A 120 12.39 -11.10 6.10
N VAL A 121 12.51 -9.76 6.27
CA VAL A 121 13.78 -9.05 6.12
C VAL A 121 14.71 -9.21 7.33
N GLU A 122 14.31 -9.91 8.38
CA GLU A 122 15.13 -10.17 9.56
C GLU A 122 16.48 -10.80 9.20
N LYS A 123 16.51 -11.69 8.21
CA LYS A 123 17.74 -12.28 7.67
C LYS A 123 18.70 -11.28 7.02
N LEU A 124 18.25 -10.05 6.78
CA LEU A 124 19.03 -8.95 6.20
C LEU A 124 19.67 -8.05 7.25
N ALA A 125 19.52 -8.35 8.55
CA ALA A 125 20.17 -7.59 9.62
C ALA A 125 21.69 -7.48 9.37
N GLY A 126 22.21 -6.23 9.31
CA GLY A 126 23.59 -5.91 8.99
C GLY A 126 24.04 -6.17 7.56
N LYS A 127 23.14 -6.54 6.66
CA LYS A 127 23.46 -6.90 5.27
C LYS A 127 22.92 -5.90 4.23
N LEU A 128 22.09 -4.96 4.65
CA LEU A 128 21.53 -3.95 3.76
C LEU A 128 22.54 -2.79 3.61
N THR A 129 23.49 -2.94 2.69
CA THR A 129 24.62 -2.01 2.53
C THR A 129 24.55 -1.17 1.26
N SER A 130 23.89 -1.66 0.20
CA SER A 130 23.71 -0.90 -1.05
C SER A 130 22.80 0.30 -0.84
N PRO A 131 23.21 1.53 -1.18
CA PRO A 131 22.33 2.69 -1.09
C PRO A 131 21.01 2.57 -1.85
N ASP A 132 21.02 1.91 -3.02
CA ASP A 132 19.81 1.72 -3.82
C ASP A 132 18.85 0.75 -3.15
N ASP A 133 19.36 -0.34 -2.56
CA ASP A 133 18.53 -1.30 -1.83
C ASP A 133 17.97 -0.69 -0.54
N ILE A 134 18.77 0.12 0.17
CA ILE A 134 18.31 0.86 1.35
C ILE A 134 17.18 1.82 0.96
N TRP A 135 17.33 2.58 -0.12
CA TRP A 135 16.28 3.49 -0.60
C TRP A 135 15.02 2.76 -1.04
N LYS A 136 15.17 1.59 -1.70
CA LYS A 136 14.03 0.74 -2.06
C LYS A 136 13.29 0.27 -0.82
N PHE A 137 14.03 -0.25 0.17
CA PHE A 137 13.43 -0.67 1.44
C PHE A 137 12.67 0.46 2.12
N ILE A 138 13.28 1.65 2.24
CA ILE A 138 12.66 2.83 2.83
C ILE A 138 11.41 3.25 2.05
N PHE A 139 11.48 3.24 0.72
CA PHE A 139 10.35 3.63 -0.12
C PHE A 139 9.17 2.68 0.05
N ASP A 140 9.41 1.38 -0.09
CA ASP A 140 8.38 0.36 -0.03
C ASP A 140 7.68 0.38 1.34
N THR A 141 8.45 0.36 2.43
CA THR A 141 7.89 0.34 3.79
C THR A 141 7.19 1.65 4.15
N ALA A 142 7.77 2.79 3.80
CA ALA A 142 7.13 4.08 4.05
C ALA A 142 5.84 4.25 3.23
N SER A 143 5.76 3.72 2.00
CA SER A 143 4.55 3.75 1.17
C SER A 143 3.43 2.91 1.79
N GLY A 144 3.74 1.72 2.33
CA GLY A 144 2.78 0.92 3.08
C GLY A 144 2.25 1.65 4.32
N LEU A 145 3.15 2.27 5.11
CA LEU A 145 2.75 3.06 6.28
C LEU A 145 1.95 4.31 5.89
N GLU A 146 2.31 5.00 4.81
CA GLU A 146 1.57 6.15 4.30
C GLU A 146 0.12 5.77 4.01
N TYR A 147 -0.11 4.63 3.36
CA TYR A 147 -1.44 4.12 3.08
C TYR A 147 -2.22 3.84 4.37
N LEU A 148 -1.64 3.12 5.35
CA LEU A 148 -2.29 2.82 6.63
C LEU A 148 -2.63 4.09 7.41
N HIS A 149 -1.70 5.03 7.47
CA HIS A 149 -1.88 6.29 8.19
C HIS A 149 -2.90 7.23 7.52
N ALA A 150 -3.18 7.05 6.21
CA ALA A 150 -4.20 7.81 5.47
C ALA A 150 -5.59 7.18 5.51
N CYS A 151 -5.75 5.95 6.03
CA CYS A 151 -7.04 5.29 6.16
C CYS A 151 -8.00 6.05 7.08
N THR A 152 -9.28 5.84 6.89
CA THR A 152 -10.33 6.38 7.77
C THR A 152 -11.24 5.24 8.26
N PRO A 153 -11.16 4.86 9.54
CA PRO A 153 -10.27 5.40 10.59
C PRO A 153 -8.79 5.12 10.33
N GLN A 154 -7.91 5.98 10.86
CA GLN A 154 -6.47 5.84 10.75
C GLN A 154 -6.01 4.51 11.37
N ILE A 155 -5.14 3.79 10.66
CA ILE A 155 -4.56 2.53 11.11
C ILE A 155 -3.10 2.79 11.52
N ILE A 156 -2.77 2.46 12.78
CA ILE A 156 -1.42 2.56 13.32
C ILE A 156 -0.94 1.14 13.57
N HIS A 157 0.20 0.78 13.01
CA HIS A 157 0.69 -0.61 13.02
C HIS A 157 1.15 -1.07 14.40
N GLN A 158 1.90 -0.25 15.12
CA GLN A 158 2.44 -0.44 16.48
C GLN A 158 3.46 -1.58 16.68
N ASP A 159 3.74 -2.38 15.65
CA ASP A 159 4.71 -3.50 15.72
C ASP A 159 5.58 -3.57 14.46
N ILE A 160 6.09 -2.43 14.00
CA ILE A 160 7.04 -2.38 12.88
C ILE A 160 8.38 -2.91 13.35
N LYS A 161 8.82 -4.01 12.73
CA LYS A 161 10.10 -4.69 12.99
C LYS A 161 10.50 -5.52 11.78
N PRO A 162 11.76 -5.98 11.67
CA PRO A 162 12.19 -6.80 10.53
C PRO A 162 11.35 -8.06 10.30
N GLY A 163 10.88 -8.71 11.38
CA GLY A 163 10.03 -9.91 11.31
C GLY A 163 8.68 -9.66 10.61
N ASN A 164 8.14 -8.44 10.71
CA ASN A 164 6.85 -8.04 10.16
C ASN A 164 6.96 -7.33 8.78
N ILE A 165 8.11 -7.44 8.12
CA ILE A 165 8.30 -6.95 6.75
C ILE A 165 8.75 -8.12 5.90
N LEU A 166 7.87 -8.57 5.00
CA LEU A 166 8.11 -9.71 4.13
C LEU A 166 8.59 -9.24 2.75
N VAL A 167 9.26 -10.16 2.04
CA VAL A 167 9.67 -9.93 0.64
C VAL A 167 8.74 -10.73 -0.26
N ASP A 168 7.97 -10.03 -1.09
CA ASP A 168 7.06 -10.65 -2.05
C ASP A 168 7.80 -11.37 -3.19
N ILE A 169 7.06 -12.00 -4.09
CA ILE A 169 7.61 -12.71 -5.25
C ILE A 169 8.32 -11.78 -6.24
N ASN A 170 7.97 -10.50 -6.26
CA ASN A 170 8.55 -9.48 -7.12
C ASN A 170 9.75 -8.77 -6.48
N GLY A 171 10.10 -9.14 -5.23
CA GLY A 171 11.18 -8.51 -4.47
C GLY A 171 10.76 -7.16 -3.85
N ASN A 172 9.46 -6.88 -3.69
CA ASN A 172 8.98 -5.72 -2.94
C ASN A 172 8.93 -6.03 -1.46
N TYR A 173 9.19 -5.02 -0.65
CA TYR A 173 9.06 -5.11 0.80
C TYR A 173 7.62 -4.77 1.19
N CYS A 174 6.96 -5.70 1.87
CA CYS A 174 5.55 -5.62 2.23
C CYS A 174 5.37 -5.78 3.73
N ILE A 175 4.66 -4.85 4.34
CA ILE A 175 4.32 -4.90 5.75
C ILE A 175 3.22 -5.95 5.96
N THR A 176 3.36 -6.75 7.00
CA THR A 176 2.36 -7.74 7.45
C THR A 176 1.98 -7.49 8.91
N ASP A 177 0.93 -8.12 9.38
CA ASP A 177 0.50 -8.06 10.79
C ASP A 177 0.02 -6.69 11.28
N PHE A 178 -0.61 -5.90 10.40
CA PHE A 178 -1.13 -4.56 10.68
C PHE A 178 -2.59 -4.54 11.15
N GLY A 179 -3.05 -5.48 11.93
CA GLY A 179 -4.48 -5.61 12.15
C GLY A 179 -4.98 -5.62 13.57
N ILE A 180 -4.16 -5.92 14.52
CA ILE A 180 -4.61 -6.18 15.90
C ILE A 180 -4.57 -4.91 16.76
N SER A 181 -3.97 -3.85 16.25
CA SER A 181 -3.73 -2.60 16.97
C SER A 181 -4.76 -1.49 16.72
N ILE A 182 -5.84 -1.77 16.00
CA ILE A 182 -6.78 -0.76 15.49
C ILE A 182 -7.59 -0.05 16.59
N LYS A 183 -7.69 -0.58 17.78
CA LYS A 183 -8.43 0.07 18.86
C LYS A 183 -7.55 0.81 19.84
N SER A 184 -6.95 1.91 19.41
CA SER A 184 -6.39 2.92 20.31
C SER A 184 -7.47 3.82 20.90
N GLY A 185 -8.41 3.24 21.61
CA GLY A 185 -9.38 3.94 22.46
C GLY A 185 -9.46 3.26 23.81
N ILE A 186 -8.93 2.06 23.92
CA ILE A 186 -8.83 1.33 25.18
C ILE A 186 -7.46 1.65 25.77
N LYS A 187 -7.46 2.20 26.96
CA LYS A 187 -6.26 2.43 27.77
C LYS A 187 -5.64 1.08 28.12
N ASP A 188 -4.83 0.54 27.24
CA ASP A 188 -4.16 -0.74 27.46
C ASP A 188 -2.78 -0.54 28.10
N ASN A 189 -2.80 -0.25 29.41
CA ASN A 189 -1.67 -0.59 30.29
C ASN A 189 -1.52 -2.12 30.49
N GLN A 190 -2.41 -2.96 29.93
CA GLN A 190 -2.38 -4.41 30.12
C GLN A 190 -1.41 -5.15 29.20
N TYR A 191 -0.84 -4.50 28.16
CA TYR A 191 0.16 -5.15 27.31
C TYR A 191 1.61 -5.05 27.82
N LEU A 192 1.87 -4.27 28.88
CA LEU A 192 3.20 -4.24 29.51
C LEU A 192 3.50 -5.49 30.34
N ASP A 193 2.49 -6.29 30.67
CA ASP A 193 2.62 -7.48 31.52
C ASP A 193 2.87 -8.78 30.73
N ASN A 194 2.87 -8.78 29.41
CA ASN A 194 3.14 -9.97 28.60
C ASN A 194 4.53 -9.90 27.92
N GLU A 195 5.48 -10.50 28.53
CA GLU A 195 6.70 -11.25 28.16
C GLU A 195 7.09 -11.40 26.67
N SER A 196 6.75 -10.47 25.78
CA SER A 196 7.36 -10.41 24.44
C SER A 196 8.62 -9.56 24.48
N CYS A 197 9.67 -10.07 25.10
CA CYS A 197 10.97 -9.41 25.23
C CYS A 197 11.52 -8.91 23.88
N GLY A 198 11.11 -9.52 22.78
CA GLY A 198 11.52 -9.14 21.41
C GLY A 198 10.87 -7.88 20.84
N THR A 199 9.65 -7.53 21.23
CA THR A 199 8.94 -6.36 20.68
C THR A 199 9.38 -5.05 21.33
N THR A 200 9.82 -5.09 22.59
CA THR A 200 10.23 -3.90 23.37
C THR A 200 11.36 -3.12 22.70
N ILE A 201 12.24 -3.78 21.97
CA ILE A 201 13.40 -3.16 21.32
C ILE A 201 13.04 -2.18 20.19
N TYR A 202 11.83 -2.31 19.60
CA TYR A 202 11.31 -1.40 18.56
C TYR A 202 10.26 -0.42 19.11
N MET A 203 9.99 -0.44 20.42
CA MET A 203 9.03 0.48 21.03
C MET A 203 9.63 1.88 21.16
N PRO A 204 8.92 2.93 20.70
CA PRO A 204 9.39 4.30 20.82
C PRO A 204 9.36 4.81 22.27
N PRO A 205 10.10 5.90 22.56
CA PRO A 205 10.21 6.47 23.91
C PRO A 205 8.87 6.76 24.59
N GLU A 206 7.93 7.34 23.86
CA GLU A 206 6.62 7.73 24.39
C GLU A 206 5.74 6.56 24.82
N ARG A 207 5.96 5.36 24.25
CA ARG A 207 5.19 4.16 24.64
C ARG A 207 5.39 3.76 26.11
N PHE A 208 6.45 4.25 26.73
CA PHE A 208 6.73 4.04 28.15
C PHE A 208 6.15 5.16 29.04
N ASP A 209 5.26 6.00 28.51
CA ASP A 209 4.56 7.02 29.26
C ASP A 209 3.20 6.49 29.74
N GLU A 210 2.78 6.83 30.96
CA GLU A 210 1.50 6.39 31.56
C GLU A 210 0.27 6.82 30.73
N LYS A 211 0.40 7.87 29.94
CA LYS A 211 -0.67 8.45 29.13
C LYS A 211 -0.46 8.25 27.64
N TYR A 212 0.28 7.20 27.27
CA TYR A 212 0.53 6.90 25.88
C TYR A 212 -0.78 6.70 25.10
N VAL A 213 -0.86 7.34 23.94
CA VAL A 213 -1.87 7.11 22.93
C VAL A 213 -1.15 6.79 21.63
N ALA A 214 -1.51 5.68 20.99
CA ALA A 214 -0.88 5.28 19.73
C ALA A 214 -1.06 6.37 18.68
N ASP A 215 0.03 6.70 18.01
CA ASP A 215 0.12 7.72 16.97
C ASP A 215 0.99 7.23 15.81
N ALA A 216 0.73 7.72 14.61
CA ALA A 216 1.49 7.37 13.41
C ALA A 216 3.01 7.58 13.56
N SER A 217 3.42 8.55 14.37
CA SER A 217 4.82 8.83 14.66
C SER A 217 5.53 7.70 15.41
N SER A 218 4.80 6.83 16.12
CA SER A 218 5.32 5.65 16.78
C SER A 218 5.84 4.62 15.77
N ASP A 219 5.08 4.38 14.69
CA ASP A 219 5.50 3.51 13.59
C ASP A 219 6.75 4.05 12.88
N ILE A 220 6.89 5.39 12.81
CA ILE A 220 8.05 6.02 12.18
C ILE A 220 9.32 5.79 13.00
N TRP A 221 9.23 5.84 14.34
CA TRP A 221 10.37 5.52 15.18
C TRP A 221 10.79 4.05 15.03
N ALA A 222 9.81 3.15 15.05
CA ALA A 222 10.03 1.72 14.85
C ALA A 222 10.64 1.41 13.46
N LEU A 223 10.18 2.11 12.41
CA LEU A 223 10.80 2.04 11.08
C LEU A 223 12.25 2.53 11.12
N GLY A 224 12.53 3.62 11.83
CA GLY A 224 13.90 4.12 12.04
C GLY A 224 14.81 3.09 12.71
N ALA A 225 14.32 2.41 13.74
CA ALA A 225 15.05 1.34 14.45
C ALA A 225 15.28 0.12 13.54
N THR A 226 14.26 -0.26 12.76
CA THR A 226 14.35 -1.34 11.77
C THR A 226 15.41 -1.04 10.69
N ILE A 227 15.40 0.15 10.09
CA ILE A 227 16.39 0.55 9.08
C ILE A 227 17.80 0.54 9.69
N TYR A 228 17.93 1.06 10.91
CA TYR A 228 19.20 1.08 11.63
C TYR A 228 19.77 -0.34 11.79
N GLU A 229 18.95 -1.30 12.23
CA GLU A 229 19.35 -2.70 12.40
C GLU A 229 19.71 -3.37 11.09
N LEU A 230 18.92 -3.18 10.02
CA LEU A 230 19.22 -3.77 8.71
C LEU A 230 20.57 -3.29 8.16
N ILE A 231 20.99 -2.08 8.51
CA ILE A 231 22.29 -1.52 8.13
C ILE A 231 23.40 -1.98 9.06
N ASN A 232 23.19 -1.93 10.38
CA ASN A 232 24.24 -2.14 11.39
C ASN A 232 24.37 -3.59 11.91
N GLY A 233 23.29 -4.38 11.83
CA GLY A 233 23.19 -5.71 12.41
C GLY A 233 22.66 -5.74 13.86
N ASP A 234 22.61 -4.59 14.51
CA ASP A 234 22.12 -4.43 15.88
C ASP A 234 21.13 -3.28 15.97
N VAL A 235 20.22 -3.34 16.94
CA VAL A 235 19.26 -2.26 17.21
C VAL A 235 19.93 -1.07 17.90
N PRO A 236 19.43 0.17 17.71
CA PRO A 236 20.15 1.36 18.19
C PRO A 236 20.24 1.50 19.71
N PHE A 237 19.32 0.89 20.46
CA PHE A 237 19.22 1.09 21.91
C PHE A 237 19.21 -0.22 22.72
N GLY A 238 19.53 -1.35 22.08
CA GLY A 238 19.56 -2.67 22.73
C GLY A 238 18.18 -3.11 23.22
N SER A 239 18.14 -3.96 24.25
CA SER A 239 16.91 -4.58 24.78
C SER A 239 15.87 -3.59 25.32
N ASP A 240 16.29 -2.40 25.73
CA ASP A 240 15.41 -1.40 26.34
C ASP A 240 14.71 -0.49 25.31
N GLY A 241 15.08 -0.53 24.04
CA GLY A 241 14.49 0.27 22.98
C GLY A 241 14.40 1.77 23.32
N GLY A 242 13.25 2.38 23.06
CA GLY A 242 13.00 3.78 23.35
C GLY A 242 13.12 4.18 24.83
N ASN A 243 12.93 3.24 25.76
CA ASN A 243 13.14 3.51 27.19
C ASN A 243 14.62 3.86 27.49
N ALA A 244 15.57 3.20 26.83
CA ALA A 244 16.97 3.56 26.92
C ALA A 244 17.24 4.96 26.32
N GLN A 245 16.56 5.31 25.26
CA GLN A 245 16.68 6.64 24.66
C GLN A 245 16.11 7.74 25.58
N LYS A 246 15.00 7.50 26.28
CA LYS A 246 14.48 8.42 27.32
C LYS A 246 15.50 8.74 28.38
N LYS A 247 16.38 7.78 28.74
CA LYS A 247 17.48 7.96 29.67
C LYS A 247 18.67 8.73 29.06
N GLN A 248 18.43 9.59 28.07
CA GLN A 248 19.41 10.46 27.42
C GLN A 248 20.47 9.75 26.55
N LYS A 249 20.20 8.55 26.06
CA LYS A 249 21.09 7.90 25.10
C LYS A 249 20.91 8.54 23.71
N GLN A 250 22.01 8.99 23.16
CA GLN A 250 22.02 9.47 21.75
C GLN A 250 21.93 8.27 20.81
N VAL A 251 21.34 8.49 19.61
CA VAL A 251 21.35 7.49 18.55
C VAL A 251 22.79 7.20 18.15
N PRO A 252 23.25 5.93 18.23
CA PRO A 252 24.62 5.59 17.86
C PRO A 252 24.85 5.83 16.37
N SER A 253 26.14 5.93 15.99
CA SER A 253 26.50 6.11 14.57
C SER A 253 26.21 4.85 13.77
N LEU A 254 25.79 5.05 12.51
CA LEU A 254 25.72 3.94 11.56
C LEU A 254 27.14 3.45 11.20
N ASN A 255 27.35 2.13 11.25
CA ASN A 255 28.65 1.50 11.05
C ASN A 255 29.11 1.49 9.59
N HIS A 256 28.15 1.56 8.64
CA HIS A 256 28.43 1.53 7.21
C HIS A 256 28.52 2.92 6.62
N ASP A 257 29.28 3.03 5.51
CA ASP A 257 29.38 4.29 4.77
C ASP A 257 28.13 4.47 3.91
N VAL A 258 27.04 4.88 4.56
CA VAL A 258 25.77 5.19 3.90
C VAL A 258 25.69 6.67 3.55
N PRO A 259 24.98 7.04 2.46
CA PRO A 259 24.78 8.42 2.08
C PRO A 259 24.25 9.28 3.23
N LYS A 260 24.76 10.53 3.33
CA LYS A 260 24.33 11.48 4.39
C LYS A 260 22.82 11.63 4.48
N ALA A 261 22.11 11.52 3.33
CA ALA A 261 20.65 11.63 3.29
C ALA A 261 19.96 10.49 4.04
N ILE A 262 20.43 9.23 3.88
CA ILE A 262 19.92 8.06 4.61
C ILE A 262 20.19 8.23 6.10
N ARG A 263 21.43 8.58 6.47
CA ARG A 263 21.81 8.80 7.87
C ARG A 263 20.94 9.87 8.53
N THR A 264 20.75 11.00 7.85
CA THR A 264 19.89 12.09 8.36
C THR A 264 18.44 11.63 8.52
N LEU A 265 17.92 10.84 7.59
CA LEU A 265 16.56 10.31 7.66
C LEU A 265 16.39 9.37 8.85
N VAL A 266 17.28 8.38 9.03
CA VAL A 266 17.24 7.43 10.15
C VAL A 266 17.27 8.19 11.48
N TYR A 267 18.14 9.17 11.64
CA TYR A 267 18.21 9.96 12.88
C TYR A 267 16.97 10.85 13.09
N SER A 268 16.33 11.30 12.01
CA SER A 268 15.07 12.04 12.11
C SER A 268 13.91 11.14 12.53
N CYS A 269 13.86 9.90 12.03
CA CYS A 269 12.87 8.91 12.46
C CYS A 269 13.03 8.55 13.94
N LEU A 270 14.27 8.39 14.41
CA LEU A 270 14.64 8.08 15.80
C LEU A 270 14.64 9.30 16.72
N ASN A 271 13.96 10.40 16.37
CA ASN A 271 13.85 11.54 17.26
C ASN A 271 13.05 11.17 18.51
N VAL A 272 13.56 11.57 19.70
CA VAL A 272 12.87 11.39 20.98
C VAL A 272 11.49 12.07 20.98
N ASP A 273 11.42 13.28 20.38
CA ASP A 273 10.19 14.06 20.28
C ASP A 273 9.38 13.56 19.05
N PRO A 274 8.18 12.95 19.26
CA PRO A 274 7.36 12.42 18.17
C PRO A 274 7.01 13.48 17.13
N THR A 275 6.81 14.72 17.53
CA THR A 275 6.40 15.82 16.64
C THR A 275 7.48 16.24 15.65
N LYS A 276 8.75 15.86 15.91
CA LYS A 276 9.89 16.15 15.04
C LYS A 276 10.18 15.03 14.05
N ARG A 277 9.51 13.89 14.15
CA ARG A 277 9.66 12.79 13.20
C ARG A 277 8.96 13.15 11.88
N PRO A 278 9.52 12.75 10.74
CA PRO A 278 8.86 12.93 9.45
C PRO A 278 7.60 12.04 9.38
N SER A 279 6.59 12.46 8.61
CA SER A 279 5.47 11.57 8.27
C SER A 279 5.90 10.47 7.29
N ALA A 280 5.16 9.35 7.22
CA ALA A 280 5.39 8.29 6.24
C ALA A 280 5.37 8.82 4.80
N HIS A 281 4.43 9.71 4.46
CA HIS A 281 4.38 10.40 3.18
C HIS A 281 5.70 11.11 2.85
N LYS A 282 6.24 11.89 3.78
CA LYS A 282 7.49 12.63 3.58
C LYS A 282 8.69 11.70 3.42
N ILE A 283 8.69 10.56 4.11
CA ILE A 283 9.74 9.54 3.98
C ILE A 283 9.66 8.90 2.59
N ALA A 284 8.46 8.50 2.14
CA ALA A 284 8.25 7.90 0.83
C ALA A 284 8.63 8.88 -0.30
N GLU A 285 8.26 10.15 -0.19
CA GLU A 285 8.66 11.20 -1.13
C GLU A 285 10.19 11.37 -1.20
N LEU A 286 10.85 11.41 -0.04
CA LEU A 286 12.31 11.53 0.04
C LEU A 286 13.00 10.32 -0.58
N ALA A 287 12.51 9.11 -0.30
CA ALA A 287 13.05 7.86 -0.82
C ALA A 287 12.84 7.75 -2.34
N ARG A 288 11.68 8.12 -2.87
CA ARG A 288 11.41 8.19 -4.31
C ARG A 288 12.44 9.04 -5.03
N ASN A 289 12.88 10.12 -4.40
CA ASN A 289 13.89 11.03 -4.91
C ASN A 289 15.33 10.62 -4.53
N LYS A 290 15.51 9.44 -3.91
CA LYS A 290 16.80 8.93 -3.41
C LYS A 290 17.59 9.98 -2.61
N GLY A 291 16.90 10.70 -1.73
CA GLY A 291 17.47 11.74 -0.88
C GLY A 291 17.92 13.01 -1.62
N LYS A 292 17.69 13.12 -2.91
CA LYS A 292 17.93 14.37 -3.64
C LYS A 292 16.85 15.36 -3.24
N LYS A 293 17.23 16.46 -2.61
CA LYS A 293 16.27 17.53 -2.33
C LYS A 293 15.74 18.04 -3.67
N PRO A 294 14.43 17.97 -3.93
CA PRO A 294 13.88 18.56 -5.14
C PRO A 294 13.94 20.07 -4.95
N LEU A 295 14.91 20.80 -5.31
CA LEU A 295 14.64 22.21 -5.49
C LEU A 295 15.79 23.19 -5.53
N LYS A 296 17.01 22.86 -5.25
CA LYS A 296 18.06 23.82 -5.64
C LYS A 296 18.23 23.83 -7.16
N SER A 297 18.03 22.68 -7.80
CA SER A 297 18.04 22.55 -9.27
C SER A 297 16.83 23.21 -9.92
N LEU A 298 15.64 23.14 -9.31
CA LEU A 298 14.43 23.77 -9.86
C LEU A 298 14.46 25.30 -9.67
N ILE A 299 14.96 25.81 -8.53
CA ILE A 299 15.17 27.24 -8.33
C ILE A 299 16.24 27.75 -9.26
N LEU A 300 17.33 27.01 -9.46
CA LEU A 300 18.39 27.41 -10.44
C LEU A 300 17.82 27.35 -11.86
N LEU A 301 17.01 26.35 -12.20
CA LEU A 301 16.31 26.26 -13.48
C LEU A 301 15.30 27.41 -13.63
N LEU A 302 14.53 27.73 -12.59
CA LEU A 302 13.62 28.88 -12.57
C LEU A 302 14.36 30.22 -12.68
N VAL A 303 15.46 30.37 -12.00
CA VAL A 303 16.32 31.57 -12.12
C VAL A 303 16.92 31.66 -13.51
N VAL A 304 17.41 30.57 -14.08
CA VAL A 304 17.90 30.52 -15.47
C VAL A 304 16.76 30.79 -16.46
N VAL A 305 15.58 30.20 -16.24
CA VAL A 305 14.39 30.47 -17.09
C VAL A 305 13.91 31.91 -16.95
N VAL A 306 13.94 32.50 -15.75
CA VAL A 306 13.63 33.93 -15.54
C VAL A 306 14.70 34.82 -16.17
N LEU A 307 15.98 34.52 -16.03
CA LEU A 307 17.05 35.26 -16.68
C LEU A 307 17.01 35.11 -18.22
N CYS A 308 16.71 33.91 -18.73
CA CYS A 308 16.50 33.71 -20.16
C CYS A 308 15.23 34.40 -20.66
N SER A 309 14.14 34.40 -19.87
CA SER A 309 12.90 35.09 -20.26
C SER A 309 13.03 36.59 -20.20
N VAL A 310 13.81 37.15 -19.26
CA VAL A 310 14.17 38.55 -19.25
C VAL A 310 15.09 38.89 -20.42
N GLY A 311 16.06 38.04 -20.74
CA GLY A 311 16.89 38.17 -21.94
C GLY A 311 16.12 38.10 -23.24
N ILE A 312 15.15 37.18 -23.33
CA ILE A 312 14.24 37.04 -24.47
C ILE A 312 13.23 38.21 -24.52
N LEU A 313 12.79 38.73 -23.41
CA LEU A 313 11.89 39.88 -23.33
C LEU A 313 12.65 41.17 -23.80
N VAL A 314 13.89 41.36 -23.37
CA VAL A 314 14.74 42.46 -23.83
C VAL A 314 15.07 42.32 -25.31
N TRP A 315 15.31 41.10 -25.80
CA TRP A 315 15.51 40.80 -27.21
C TRP A 315 14.24 40.95 -28.05
N ALA A 316 13.05 40.55 -27.50
CA ALA A 316 11.75 40.69 -28.17
C ALA A 316 11.26 42.16 -28.23
N LEU A 317 11.58 42.98 -27.22
CA LEU A 317 11.28 44.41 -27.22
C LEU A 317 12.17 45.19 -28.21
N SER A 318 13.26 44.57 -28.71
CA SER A 318 14.14 45.14 -29.71
C SER A 318 13.85 44.69 -31.16
N LYS A 319 12.77 43.90 -31.42
CA LYS A 319 12.36 43.48 -32.76
C LYS A 319 10.92 43.83 -33.09
N PRO A 320 10.59 44.15 -34.37
CA PRO A 320 9.24 44.45 -34.75
C PRO A 320 8.34 43.19 -34.74
N SER A 321 7.10 43.39 -34.37
CA SER A 321 6.03 42.44 -34.19
C SER A 321 5.91 41.31 -35.24
N VAL A 322 6.06 40.06 -34.82
CA VAL A 322 5.66 38.89 -35.58
C VAL A 322 4.42 38.26 -34.89
N THR A 323 3.39 38.05 -35.66
CA THR A 323 2.06 37.58 -35.33
C THR A 323 2.05 36.25 -34.53
N SER A 324 1.24 36.24 -33.49
CA SER A 324 1.10 35.25 -32.43
C SER A 324 0.67 33.83 -32.86
N THR A 325 1.61 32.88 -32.75
CA THR A 325 1.27 31.43 -32.73
C THR A 325 1.17 30.89 -31.29
N GLU A 326 1.34 31.73 -30.26
CA GLU A 326 1.43 31.33 -28.86
C GLU A 326 0.16 30.75 -28.21
N PRO A 327 -1.07 31.25 -28.48
CA PRO A 327 -2.25 30.72 -27.83
C PRO A 327 -2.55 29.26 -28.19
N PHE A 328 -2.27 28.85 -29.44
CA PHE A 328 -2.49 27.47 -29.88
C PHE A 328 -1.64 26.47 -29.08
N LEU A 329 -0.34 26.74 -28.98
CA LEU A 329 0.59 25.85 -28.25
C LEU A 329 0.28 25.77 -26.76
N LEU A 330 -0.13 26.89 -26.15
CA LEU A 330 -0.54 26.92 -24.74
C LEU A 330 -1.73 26.00 -24.47
N TYR A 331 -2.79 26.11 -25.27
CA TYR A 331 -3.97 25.26 -25.11
C TYR A 331 -3.69 23.82 -25.48
N TYR A 332 -2.93 23.57 -26.56
CA TYR A 332 -2.58 22.23 -27.00
C TYR A 332 -1.76 21.48 -25.93
N ASN A 333 -0.68 22.09 -25.42
CA ASN A 333 0.18 21.49 -24.39
C ASN A 333 -0.57 21.30 -23.05
N SER A 334 -1.52 22.19 -22.72
CA SER A 334 -2.37 22.03 -21.54
C SER A 334 -3.26 20.79 -21.66
N GLY A 335 -3.83 20.55 -22.85
CA GLY A 335 -4.61 19.35 -23.11
C GLY A 335 -3.78 18.07 -22.99
N ASP A 336 -2.58 18.07 -23.58
CA ASP A 336 -1.64 16.94 -23.47
C ASP A 336 -1.22 16.66 -22.03
N SER A 337 -0.99 17.69 -21.21
CA SER A 337 -0.66 17.52 -19.79
C SER A 337 -1.79 16.87 -19.01
N ILE A 338 -3.03 17.25 -19.27
CA ILE A 338 -4.20 16.66 -18.62
C ILE A 338 -4.32 15.17 -18.98
N ILE A 339 -4.13 14.80 -20.25
CA ILE A 339 -4.13 13.41 -20.71
C ILE A 339 -3.00 12.63 -20.06
N LEU A 340 -1.81 13.19 -19.93
CA LEU A 340 -0.66 12.53 -19.29
C LEU A 340 -0.94 12.19 -17.83
N VAL A 341 -1.54 13.11 -17.07
CA VAL A 341 -1.95 12.88 -15.68
C VAL A 341 -2.99 11.76 -15.61
N GLN A 342 -3.99 11.77 -16.51
CA GLN A 342 -5.01 10.72 -16.54
C GLN A 342 -4.42 9.35 -16.88
N LYS A 343 -3.46 9.27 -17.80
CA LYS A 343 -2.72 8.03 -18.10
C LYS A 343 -1.93 7.53 -16.90
N GLN A 344 -1.34 8.42 -16.13
CA GLN A 344 -0.57 8.04 -14.94
C GLN A 344 -1.47 7.47 -13.85
N GLU A 345 -2.64 8.05 -13.61
CA GLU A 345 -3.61 7.52 -12.66
C GLU A 345 -4.16 6.17 -13.11
N ALA A 346 -4.52 6.02 -14.38
CA ALA A 346 -4.97 4.74 -14.94
C ALA A 346 -3.93 3.61 -14.81
N ARG A 347 -2.66 3.93 -14.57
CA ARG A 347 -1.60 2.93 -14.28
C ARG A 347 -1.57 2.48 -12.83
N THR A 348 -2.07 3.29 -11.91
CA THR A 348 -1.90 3.11 -10.48
C THR A 348 -3.18 2.67 -9.77
N GLU A 349 -4.34 2.87 -10.38
CA GLU A 349 -5.64 2.53 -9.80
C GLU A 349 -6.16 1.21 -10.35
N SER A 350 -6.62 0.33 -9.46
CA SER A 350 -7.27 -0.94 -9.83
C SER A 350 -8.66 -0.74 -10.47
N CYS A 351 -9.30 0.39 -10.17
CA CYS A 351 -10.56 0.84 -10.77
C CYS A 351 -10.52 2.34 -11.00
N LEU A 352 -10.99 2.79 -12.16
CA LEU A 352 -11.06 4.21 -12.49
C LEU A 352 -12.12 4.93 -11.64
N ASN A 353 -11.77 6.12 -11.13
CA ASN A 353 -12.75 7.02 -10.56
C ASN A 353 -13.50 7.72 -11.68
N TYR A 354 -14.82 7.43 -11.83
CA TYR A 354 -15.64 7.94 -12.93
C TYR A 354 -15.66 9.46 -13.00
N GLU A 355 -16.00 10.14 -11.89
CA GLU A 355 -16.19 11.60 -11.87
C GLU A 355 -14.89 12.32 -12.25
N ARG A 356 -13.79 11.94 -11.63
CA ARG A 356 -12.48 12.52 -11.90
C ARG A 356 -12.00 12.28 -13.32
N THR A 357 -12.23 11.06 -13.85
CA THR A 357 -11.86 10.70 -15.21
C THR A 357 -12.67 11.48 -16.23
N PHE A 358 -14.00 11.59 -16.01
CA PHE A 358 -14.90 12.36 -16.85
C PHE A 358 -14.53 13.85 -16.90
N GLU A 359 -14.33 14.49 -15.72
CA GLU A 359 -13.96 15.91 -15.63
C GLU A 359 -12.66 16.21 -16.37
N ARG A 360 -11.63 15.37 -16.22
CA ARG A 360 -10.34 15.56 -16.88
C ARG A 360 -10.40 15.40 -18.38
N LEU A 361 -11.11 14.39 -18.86
CA LEU A 361 -11.28 14.21 -20.31
C LEU A 361 -12.08 15.35 -20.93
N ALA A 362 -13.12 15.84 -20.23
CA ALA A 362 -13.89 17.00 -20.67
C ALA A 362 -13.04 18.28 -20.67
N GLU A 363 -12.19 18.47 -19.66
CA GLU A 363 -11.26 19.60 -19.61
C GLU A 363 -10.22 19.52 -20.73
N ALA A 364 -9.62 18.35 -20.97
CA ALA A 364 -8.67 18.13 -22.07
C ALA A 364 -9.32 18.43 -23.42
N GLN A 365 -10.54 17.93 -23.66
CA GLN A 365 -11.29 18.22 -24.88
C GLN A 365 -11.52 19.73 -25.06
N LYS A 366 -11.89 20.44 -23.99
CA LYS A 366 -12.06 21.91 -24.00
C LYS A 366 -10.76 22.63 -24.36
N LYS A 367 -9.60 22.18 -23.84
CA LYS A 367 -8.29 22.75 -24.16
C LYS A 367 -7.92 22.55 -25.62
N PHE A 368 -8.08 21.33 -26.16
CA PHE A 368 -7.84 21.08 -27.60
C PHE A 368 -8.81 21.85 -28.49
N SER A 369 -10.08 21.96 -28.12
CA SER A 369 -11.07 22.76 -28.85
C SER A 369 -10.70 24.25 -28.85
N SER A 370 -10.16 24.74 -27.74
CA SER A 370 -9.65 26.13 -27.66
C SER A 370 -8.40 26.33 -28.53
N ALA A 371 -7.51 25.33 -28.58
CA ALA A 371 -6.37 25.34 -29.49
C ALA A 371 -6.81 25.43 -30.96
N LEU A 372 -7.83 24.66 -31.37
CA LEU A 372 -8.33 24.70 -32.74
C LEU A 372 -8.94 26.04 -33.15
N LYS A 373 -9.41 26.86 -32.20
CA LYS A 373 -9.93 28.21 -32.46
C LYS A 373 -8.81 29.26 -32.65
N CYS A 374 -7.59 28.92 -32.25
CA CYS A 374 -6.45 29.81 -32.46
C CYS A 374 -5.92 29.72 -33.87
N ASP A 375 -5.51 30.85 -34.44
CA ASP A 375 -4.86 30.87 -35.74
C ASP A 375 -3.44 30.30 -35.64
N THR A 376 -3.15 29.23 -36.43
CA THR A 376 -1.85 28.59 -36.45
C THR A 376 -1.52 28.05 -37.84
N LYS A 377 -0.27 28.20 -38.23
CA LYS A 377 0.29 27.63 -39.45
C LYS A 377 0.73 26.17 -39.30
N ASN A 378 0.68 25.61 -38.06
CA ASN A 378 1.12 24.25 -37.78
C ASN A 378 -0.02 23.26 -38.02
N THR A 379 -0.16 22.85 -39.26
CA THR A 379 -1.22 21.90 -39.71
C THR A 379 -1.14 20.55 -38.97
N LEU A 380 0.07 19.99 -38.78
CA LEU A 380 0.28 18.69 -38.10
C LEU A 380 -0.27 18.68 -36.66
N LYS A 381 -0.01 19.76 -35.89
CA LYS A 381 -0.52 19.86 -34.52
C LYS A 381 -2.03 20.13 -34.50
N ARG A 382 -2.57 20.83 -35.48
CA ARG A 382 -4.00 21.07 -35.65
C ARG A 382 -4.73 19.76 -35.94
N ASP A 383 -4.21 18.94 -36.84
CA ASP A 383 -4.74 17.62 -37.17
C ASP A 383 -4.67 16.70 -35.95
N SER A 384 -3.54 16.72 -35.20
CA SER A 384 -3.39 15.96 -33.96
C SER A 384 -4.40 16.37 -32.88
N ALA A 385 -4.69 17.68 -32.72
CA ALA A 385 -5.71 18.14 -31.78
C ALA A 385 -7.12 17.66 -32.18
N SER A 386 -7.44 17.67 -33.48
CA SER A 386 -8.71 17.18 -33.99
C SER A 386 -8.87 15.67 -33.75
N ILE A 387 -7.81 14.88 -33.96
CA ILE A 387 -7.79 13.44 -33.69
C ILE A 387 -8.02 13.18 -32.21
N LYS A 388 -7.32 13.89 -31.32
CA LYS A 388 -7.46 13.72 -29.87
C LYS A 388 -8.85 14.07 -29.37
N ILE A 389 -9.47 15.13 -29.87
CA ILE A 389 -10.87 15.46 -29.53
C ILE A 389 -11.77 14.28 -29.89
N LYS A 390 -11.66 13.73 -31.11
CA LYS A 390 -12.48 12.60 -31.53
C LYS A 390 -12.23 11.34 -30.72
N GLN A 391 -11.00 11.09 -30.36
CA GLN A 391 -10.66 9.97 -29.47
C GLN A 391 -11.28 10.14 -28.08
N ILE A 392 -11.23 11.33 -27.49
CA ILE A 392 -11.87 11.64 -26.20
C ILE A 392 -13.39 11.50 -26.30
N GLU A 393 -14.01 12.03 -27.36
CA GLU A 393 -15.46 11.89 -27.62
C GLU A 393 -15.91 10.44 -27.65
N ASN A 394 -15.12 9.56 -28.21
CA ASN A 394 -15.41 8.13 -28.28
C ASN A 394 -15.30 7.42 -26.89
N LEU A 395 -14.71 8.05 -25.88
CA LEU A 395 -14.63 7.51 -24.51
C LEU A 395 -15.86 7.84 -23.66
N PHE A 396 -16.56 8.95 -23.91
CA PHE A 396 -17.70 9.35 -23.09
C PHE A 396 -18.82 8.31 -23.03
N PRO A 397 -19.24 7.68 -24.14
CA PRO A 397 -20.25 6.62 -24.07
C PRO A 397 -19.81 5.44 -23.21
N LEU A 398 -18.52 5.08 -23.22
CA LEU A 398 -18.01 3.99 -22.44
C LEU A 398 -17.93 4.35 -20.94
N LEU A 399 -17.62 5.61 -20.63
CA LEU A 399 -17.67 6.15 -19.27
C LEU A 399 -19.09 6.13 -18.69
N GLU A 400 -20.11 6.45 -19.49
CA GLU A 400 -21.51 6.35 -19.05
C GLU A 400 -21.93 4.90 -18.77
N ILE A 401 -21.45 3.95 -19.57
CA ILE A 401 -21.68 2.51 -19.32
C ILE A 401 -20.97 2.09 -18.01
N TYR A 402 -19.76 2.58 -17.76
CA TYR A 402 -19.01 2.32 -16.54
C TYR A 402 -19.72 2.89 -15.31
N LYS A 403 -20.23 4.12 -15.39
CA LYS A 403 -21.05 4.73 -14.35
C LYS A 403 -22.29 3.87 -14.05
N GLY A 404 -23.03 3.46 -15.08
CA GLY A 404 -24.19 2.58 -14.90
C GLY A 404 -23.85 1.26 -14.22
N ALA A 405 -22.65 0.70 -14.46
CA ALA A 405 -22.17 -0.50 -13.78
C ALA A 405 -21.85 -0.22 -12.31
N ILE A 406 -21.28 0.94 -11.96
CA ILE A 406 -21.05 1.37 -10.58
C ILE A 406 -22.38 1.60 -9.84
N ASP A 407 -23.30 2.33 -10.47
CA ASP A 407 -24.61 2.64 -9.89
C ASP A 407 -25.40 1.35 -9.60
N THR A 408 -25.33 0.38 -10.53
CA THR A 408 -25.97 -0.94 -10.35
C THR A 408 -25.33 -1.69 -9.17
N LEU A 409 -24.00 -1.69 -9.05
CA LEU A 409 -23.29 -2.34 -7.95
C LEU A 409 -23.63 -1.69 -6.60
N ASN A 410 -23.80 -0.37 -6.56
CA ASN A 410 -24.17 0.37 -5.34
C ASN A 410 -25.64 0.12 -4.91
N LEU A 411 -26.49 -0.35 -5.82
CA LEU A 411 -27.88 -0.72 -5.52
C LEU A 411 -28.04 -2.17 -5.05
N VAL A 412 -27.00 -2.98 -5.21
CA VAL A 412 -27.01 -4.39 -4.73
C VAL A 412 -26.90 -4.37 -3.20
N THR A 413 -27.89 -4.91 -2.52
CA THR A 413 -27.97 -4.96 -1.05
C THR A 413 -27.29 -6.21 -0.49
N GLU A 414 -27.02 -6.21 0.82
CA GLU A 414 -26.44 -7.38 1.51
C GLU A 414 -27.34 -8.64 1.45
N ASP A 415 -28.61 -8.48 1.07
CA ASP A 415 -29.57 -9.58 0.91
C ASP A 415 -29.51 -10.26 -0.47
N ASP A 416 -28.76 -9.69 -1.42
CA ASP A 416 -28.59 -10.26 -2.75
C ASP A 416 -27.62 -11.45 -2.72
N ALA A 417 -27.90 -12.46 -3.55
CA ALA A 417 -27.07 -13.66 -3.58
C ALA A 417 -25.62 -13.31 -3.95
N PRO A 418 -24.60 -13.85 -3.26
CA PRO A 418 -23.18 -13.56 -3.49
C PRO A 418 -22.74 -13.66 -4.97
N ILE A 419 -23.33 -14.62 -5.71
CA ILE A 419 -23.09 -14.81 -7.14
C ILE A 419 -23.49 -13.58 -7.98
N GLN A 420 -24.58 -12.89 -7.62
CA GLN A 420 -24.99 -11.68 -8.36
C GLN A 420 -24.03 -10.53 -8.13
N VAL A 421 -23.55 -10.34 -6.91
CA VAL A 421 -22.55 -9.32 -6.57
C VAL A 421 -21.27 -9.54 -7.39
N GLU A 422 -20.80 -10.78 -7.46
CA GLU A 422 -19.59 -11.16 -8.20
C GLU A 422 -19.73 -10.89 -9.71
N ILE A 423 -20.86 -11.24 -10.31
CA ILE A 423 -21.15 -10.97 -11.73
C ILE A 423 -21.08 -9.46 -12.03
N TYR A 424 -21.66 -8.63 -11.16
CA TYR A 424 -21.63 -7.17 -11.36
C TYR A 424 -20.25 -6.58 -11.13
N GLN A 425 -19.47 -7.11 -10.19
CA GLN A 425 -18.08 -6.72 -9.97
C GLN A 425 -17.20 -7.08 -11.17
N GLU A 426 -17.33 -8.29 -11.71
CA GLU A 426 -16.62 -8.73 -12.90
C GLU A 426 -16.96 -7.86 -14.12
N LYS A 427 -18.25 -7.56 -14.33
CA LYS A 427 -18.70 -6.67 -15.41
C LYS A 427 -18.11 -5.27 -15.28
N ARG A 428 -18.11 -4.68 -14.08
CA ARG A 428 -17.49 -3.38 -13.80
C ARG A 428 -15.99 -3.41 -14.10
N ASN A 429 -15.27 -4.42 -13.63
CA ASN A 429 -13.83 -4.54 -13.82
C ASN A 429 -13.48 -4.66 -15.30
N LYS A 430 -14.20 -5.48 -16.05
CA LYS A 430 -14.02 -5.61 -17.51
C LYS A 430 -14.19 -4.29 -18.26
N ILE A 431 -15.19 -3.48 -17.90
CA ILE A 431 -15.42 -2.17 -18.53
C ILE A 431 -14.29 -1.20 -18.10
N SER A 432 -13.85 -1.25 -16.85
CA SER A 432 -12.73 -0.45 -16.36
C SER A 432 -11.44 -0.75 -17.13
N ASP A 433 -11.13 -2.02 -17.35
CA ASP A 433 -9.94 -2.44 -18.11
C ASP A 433 -9.99 -1.97 -19.55
N GLU A 434 -11.16 -2.04 -20.20
CA GLU A 434 -11.36 -1.52 -21.57
C GLU A 434 -11.15 0.00 -21.63
N LEU A 435 -11.68 0.75 -20.66
CA LEU A 435 -11.47 2.20 -20.52
C LEU A 435 -10.00 2.54 -20.33
N ILE A 436 -9.32 1.84 -19.42
CA ILE A 436 -7.89 2.01 -19.15
C ILE A 436 -7.10 1.83 -20.44
N GLN A 437 -7.34 0.75 -21.19
CA GLN A 437 -6.65 0.51 -22.46
C GLN A 437 -6.90 1.61 -23.50
N LYS A 438 -8.14 2.12 -23.60
CA LYS A 438 -8.47 3.21 -24.53
C LYS A 438 -7.86 4.55 -24.11
N ILE A 439 -7.77 4.84 -22.80
CA ILE A 439 -7.10 6.04 -22.29
C ILE A 439 -5.60 5.99 -22.60
N PHE A 440 -4.96 4.80 -22.52
CA PHE A 440 -3.56 4.65 -22.90
C PHE A 440 -3.29 4.96 -24.38
N ASN A 441 -4.27 4.82 -25.24
CA ASN A 441 -4.16 5.07 -26.68
C ASN A 441 -4.46 6.53 -27.07
N LEU A 442 -4.86 7.39 -26.13
CA LEU A 442 -4.96 8.85 -26.33
C LEU A 442 -3.60 9.51 -26.51
#